data_1bd1db3e4b0d551d77daa714ca54e09a
#
_entry.id   1bd1db3e4b0d551d77daa714ca54e09a
#
_cell.length_a   1.000
_cell.length_b   1.000
_cell.length_c   1.000
_cell.angle_alpha   90.00
_cell.angle_beta   90.00
_cell.angle_gamma   90.00
#
_symmetry.space_group_name_H-M   'P 1'
#
loop_
_entity.id
_entity.type
_entity.pdbx_description
1 polymer ?
#
loop_
_entity_poly.entity_id
_entity_poly.type
_entity_poly.pdbx_seq_one_letter_code
_entity_poly.pdbx_strand_id
1 'polypeptide(L)'
;DAAKGNITAAEMASVACLGERQSLRVFRTYVGIPPKQFVRLRRFHKTIQHMQQVAATGKPIDLMSIALAHGHYDLSHMAMEFQQMGCVSPSHFRMLGIPLSDDFSIFFA
;
A
#
# COMPACT_ATOMS: atom_id res chain seq x y z
N ASP A 1 -19.20 -19.16 -2.74
CA ASP A 1 -18.84 -17.78 -2.88
C ASP A 1 -17.34 -17.58 -2.84
N ALA A 2 -16.84 -16.78 -3.74
CA ALA A 2 -15.39 -16.51 -3.84
C ALA A 2 -14.80 -15.95 -2.56
N ALA A 3 -15.61 -15.32 -1.72
CA ALA A 3 -15.17 -14.74 -0.46
C ALA A 3 -14.82 -15.78 0.60
N LYS A 4 -15.24 -17.02 0.40
CA LYS A 4 -14.97 -18.07 1.39
C LYS A 4 -13.54 -18.58 1.25
N GLY A 5 -12.70 -18.17 2.18
CA GLY A 5 -11.36 -18.70 2.32
C GLY A 5 -10.28 -18.05 1.48
N ASN A 6 -10.63 -17.41 0.37
CA ASN A 6 -9.62 -16.81 -0.52
C ASN A 6 -10.05 -15.45 -1.02
N ILE A 7 -9.09 -14.55 -1.09
CA ILE A 7 -9.28 -13.25 -1.72
C ILE A 7 -8.44 -13.26 -3.01
N THR A 8 -9.06 -12.87 -4.11
CA THR A 8 -8.35 -12.79 -5.39
C THR A 8 -7.45 -11.56 -5.42
N ALA A 9 -6.51 -11.53 -6.36
CA ALA A 9 -5.64 -10.37 -6.55
C ALA A 9 -6.47 -9.10 -6.84
N ALA A 10 -7.52 -9.23 -7.66
CA ALA A 10 -8.37 -8.08 -7.99
C ALA A 10 -9.13 -7.58 -6.77
N GLU A 11 -9.66 -8.50 -5.96
CA GLU A 11 -10.35 -8.13 -4.73
C GLU A 11 -9.40 -7.47 -3.73
N MET A 12 -8.19 -8.00 -3.60
CA MET A 12 -7.17 -7.42 -2.73
C MET A 12 -6.84 -5.99 -3.15
N ALA A 13 -6.68 -5.76 -4.46
CA ALA A 13 -6.40 -4.44 -4.99
C ALA A 13 -7.54 -3.47 -4.69
N SER A 14 -8.78 -3.91 -4.88
CA SER A 14 -9.95 -3.08 -4.58
C SER A 14 -10.02 -2.69 -3.11
N VAL A 15 -9.77 -3.64 -2.23
CA VAL A 15 -9.77 -3.39 -0.79
C VAL A 15 -8.63 -2.44 -0.40
N ALA A 16 -7.44 -2.65 -0.96
CA ALA A 16 -6.28 -1.83 -0.63
C ALA A 16 -6.46 -0.37 -1.03
N CYS A 17 -7.27 -0.08 -2.06
CA CYS A 17 -7.55 1.29 -2.49
C CYS A 17 -8.49 2.04 -1.56
N LEU A 18 -9.16 1.35 -0.64
CA LEU A 18 -9.98 2.00 0.38
C LEU A 18 -9.08 2.59 1.47
N GLY A 19 -9.62 3.45 2.31
CA GLY A 19 -8.89 3.93 3.47
C GLY A 19 -8.60 2.79 4.45
N GLU A 20 -7.65 2.96 5.34
CA GLU A 20 -7.21 1.89 6.23
C GLU A 20 -8.37 1.27 7.02
N ARG A 21 -9.19 2.10 7.66
CA ARG A 21 -10.32 1.59 8.45
C ARG A 21 -11.27 0.77 7.62
N GLN A 22 -11.62 1.29 6.45
CA GLN A 22 -12.59 0.65 5.58
C GLN A 22 -12.02 -0.64 4.99
N SER A 23 -10.74 -0.63 4.64
CA SER A 23 -10.05 -1.83 4.17
C SER A 23 -10.11 -2.94 5.20
N LEU A 24 -9.80 -2.62 6.45
CA LEU A 24 -9.80 -3.62 7.52
C LEU A 24 -11.19 -4.13 7.80
N ARG A 25 -12.19 -3.26 7.74
CA ARG A 25 -13.59 -3.67 7.93
C ARG A 25 -14.03 -4.66 6.86
N VAL A 26 -13.76 -4.34 5.60
CA VAL A 26 -14.11 -5.22 4.48
C VAL A 26 -13.35 -6.52 4.57
N PHE A 27 -12.06 -6.44 4.85
CA PHE A 27 -11.20 -7.61 4.92
C PHE A 27 -11.67 -8.61 5.98
N ARG A 28 -12.18 -8.12 7.09
CA ARG A 28 -12.68 -8.96 8.18
C ARG A 28 -13.95 -9.74 7.80
N THR A 29 -14.63 -9.36 6.73
CA THR A 29 -15.80 -10.10 6.26
C THR A 29 -15.41 -11.37 5.51
N TYR A 30 -14.17 -11.48 5.08
CA TYR A 30 -13.70 -12.70 4.40
C TYR A 30 -13.36 -13.77 5.43
N VAL A 31 -13.73 -14.99 5.13
CA VAL A 31 -13.45 -16.14 5.97
C VAL A 31 -12.19 -16.83 5.46
N GLY A 32 -11.29 -17.18 6.38
CA GLY A 32 -10.10 -17.96 6.01
C GLY A 32 -8.99 -17.20 5.31
N ILE A 33 -8.97 -15.87 5.48
CA ILE A 33 -7.90 -15.08 4.87
C ILE A 33 -6.56 -15.45 5.52
N PRO A 34 -5.52 -15.74 4.71
CA PRO A 34 -4.21 -16.02 5.25
C PRO A 34 -3.67 -14.82 6.02
N PRO A 35 -3.11 -15.05 7.23
CA PRO A 35 -2.52 -13.95 8.01
C PRO A 35 -1.51 -13.11 7.23
N LYS A 36 -0.80 -13.73 6.30
CA LYS A 36 0.18 -13.08 5.46
C LYS A 36 -0.43 -11.97 4.61
N GLN A 37 -1.63 -12.18 4.07
CA GLN A 37 -2.34 -11.17 3.29
C GLN A 37 -2.76 -9.99 4.16
N PHE A 38 -3.22 -10.28 5.36
CA PHE A 38 -3.60 -9.24 6.31
C PHE A 38 -2.40 -8.37 6.70
N VAL A 39 -1.26 -9.00 6.95
CA VAL A 39 -0.03 -8.27 7.29
C VAL A 39 0.42 -7.37 6.14
N ARG A 40 0.34 -7.87 4.91
CA ARG A 40 0.70 -7.10 3.73
C ARG A 40 -0.19 -5.87 3.55
N LEU A 41 -1.50 -6.04 3.76
CA LEU A 41 -2.44 -4.94 3.65
C LEU A 41 -2.15 -3.85 4.68
N ARG A 42 -1.90 -4.25 5.92
CA ARG A 42 -1.56 -3.30 6.98
C ARG A 42 -0.24 -2.59 6.70
N ARG A 43 0.76 -3.31 6.22
CA ARG A 43 2.05 -2.71 5.88
C ARG A 43 1.88 -1.68 4.77
N PHE A 44 1.09 -1.98 3.76
CA PHE A 44 0.81 -1.07 2.67
C PHE A 44 0.20 0.25 3.21
N HIS A 45 -0.84 0.15 4.03
CA HIS A 45 -1.50 1.35 4.57
C HIS A 45 -0.59 2.16 5.50
N LYS A 46 0.19 1.49 6.32
CA LYS A 46 1.13 2.18 7.21
C LYS A 46 2.22 2.90 6.43
N THR A 47 2.67 2.30 5.34
CA THR A 47 3.67 2.93 4.47
C THR A 47 3.10 4.18 3.81
N ILE A 48 1.88 4.10 3.29
CA ILE A 48 1.19 5.25 2.70
C ILE A 48 1.03 6.36 3.74
N GLN A 49 0.59 6.00 4.94
CA GLN A 49 0.39 6.97 6.02
C GLN A 49 1.70 7.69 6.38
N HIS A 50 2.80 6.95 6.43
CA HIS A 50 4.11 7.54 6.70
C HIS A 50 4.51 8.53 5.60
N MET A 51 4.30 8.16 4.34
CA MET A 51 4.58 9.06 3.22
C MET A 51 3.75 10.35 3.32
N GLN A 52 2.48 10.23 3.69
CA GLN A 52 1.60 11.39 3.87
C GLN A 52 2.08 12.29 5.01
N GLN A 53 2.54 11.70 6.10
CA GLN A 53 3.06 12.46 7.23
C GLN A 53 4.32 13.24 6.86
N VAL A 54 5.23 12.63 6.13
CA VAL A 54 6.44 13.31 5.68
C VAL A 54 6.08 14.43 4.70
N ALA A 55 5.16 14.15 3.77
CA ALA A 55 4.71 15.15 2.81
C ALA A 55 4.11 16.37 3.52
N ALA A 56 3.35 16.14 4.58
CA ALA A 56 2.72 17.21 5.34
C ALA A 56 3.73 18.13 6.03
N THR A 57 4.93 17.62 6.31
CA THR A 57 5.99 18.44 6.92
C THR A 57 6.73 19.31 5.90
N GLY A 58 6.50 19.08 4.60
CA GLY A 58 7.22 19.78 3.54
C GLY A 58 8.63 19.27 3.31
N LYS A 59 9.04 18.23 4.00
CA LYS A 59 10.37 17.64 3.82
C LYS A 59 10.38 16.67 2.64
N PRO A 60 11.54 16.48 2.00
CA PRO A 60 11.67 15.47 0.95
C PRO A 60 11.38 14.07 1.50
N ILE A 61 10.75 13.25 0.68
CA ILE A 61 10.46 11.87 1.06
C ILE A 61 11.66 11.01 0.71
N ASP A 62 12.21 10.34 1.73
CA ASP A 62 13.27 9.36 1.55
C ASP A 62 12.63 7.98 1.49
N LEU A 63 12.40 7.49 0.27
CA LEU A 63 11.72 6.23 0.07
C LEU A 63 12.44 5.05 0.70
N MET A 64 13.77 5.05 0.67
CA MET A 64 14.54 3.95 1.27
C MET A 64 14.34 3.88 2.78
N SER A 65 14.39 5.02 3.45
CA SER A 65 14.14 5.08 4.89
C SER A 65 12.73 4.59 5.23
N ILE A 66 11.75 4.99 4.43
CA ILE A 66 10.38 4.57 4.64
C ILE A 66 10.25 3.05 4.42
N ALA A 67 10.86 2.53 3.36
CA ALA A 67 10.82 1.11 3.08
C ALA A 67 11.37 0.30 4.26
N LEU A 68 12.54 0.68 4.75
CA LEU A 68 13.17 -0.04 5.87
C LEU A 68 12.37 0.10 7.16
N ALA A 69 11.76 1.26 7.39
CA ALA A 69 10.96 1.48 8.60
C ALA A 69 9.73 0.58 8.65
N HIS A 70 9.21 0.14 7.53
CA HIS A 70 8.00 -0.67 7.46
C HIS A 70 8.25 -2.13 7.09
N GLY A 71 9.50 -2.58 7.21
CA GLY A 71 9.84 -3.98 7.06
C GLY A 71 10.01 -4.45 5.62
N HIS A 72 10.13 -3.53 4.68
CA HIS A 72 10.50 -3.90 3.31
C HIS A 72 11.98 -4.17 3.23
N TYR A 73 12.37 -5.11 2.40
CA TYR A 73 13.76 -5.49 2.24
C TYR A 73 14.58 -4.37 1.58
N ASP A 74 14.00 -3.78 0.53
CA ASP A 74 14.59 -2.64 -0.19
C ASP A 74 13.50 -1.92 -0.97
N LEU A 75 13.88 -0.93 -1.79
CA LEU A 75 12.93 -0.17 -2.59
C LEU A 75 12.21 -1.04 -3.61
N SER A 76 12.92 -1.98 -4.22
CA SER A 76 12.32 -2.87 -5.21
C SER A 76 11.24 -3.75 -4.58
N HIS A 77 11.48 -4.25 -3.38
CA HIS A 77 10.51 -5.04 -2.64
C HIS A 77 9.27 -4.20 -2.33
N MET A 78 9.47 -2.97 -1.86
CA MET A 78 8.35 -2.08 -1.56
C MET A 78 7.55 -1.77 -2.82
N ALA A 79 8.22 -1.47 -3.93
CA ALA A 79 7.56 -1.18 -5.19
C ALA A 79 6.76 -2.37 -5.69
N MET A 80 7.31 -3.58 -5.58
CA MET A 80 6.63 -4.80 -5.97
C MET A 80 5.34 -5.00 -5.15
N GLU A 81 5.42 -4.80 -3.84
CA GLU A 81 4.23 -4.91 -2.99
C GLU A 81 3.16 -3.89 -3.38
N PHE A 82 3.58 -2.66 -3.65
CA PHE A 82 2.64 -1.63 -4.07
C PHE A 82 1.96 -1.98 -5.39
N GLN A 83 2.73 -2.49 -6.35
CA GLN A 83 2.19 -2.91 -7.64
C GLN A 83 1.16 -4.04 -7.48
N GLN A 84 1.41 -4.95 -6.56
CA GLN A 84 0.49 -6.04 -6.28
C GLN A 84 -0.81 -5.56 -5.65
N MET A 85 -0.78 -4.44 -4.95
CA MET A 85 -2.00 -3.84 -4.41
C MET A 85 -2.85 -3.11 -5.46
N GLY A 86 -2.26 -2.82 -6.62
CA GLY A 86 -3.02 -2.26 -7.73
C GLY A 86 -3.46 -0.81 -7.59
N CYS A 87 -3.03 -0.12 -6.54
CA CYS A 87 -3.42 1.27 -6.29
C CYS A 87 -2.32 2.25 -6.67
N VAL A 88 -1.36 1.82 -7.48
CA VAL A 88 -0.14 2.57 -7.74
C VAL A 88 -0.25 3.28 -9.08
N SER A 89 -0.64 4.54 -9.06
CA SER A 89 -0.65 5.39 -10.24
C SER A 89 -0.25 6.80 -9.81
N PRO A 90 0.29 7.62 -10.72
CA PRO A 90 0.59 9.01 -10.39
C PRO A 90 -0.62 9.76 -9.85
N SER A 91 -1.78 9.56 -10.45
CA SER A 91 -3.02 10.19 -10.00
C SER A 91 -3.38 9.81 -8.57
N HIS A 92 -3.21 8.53 -8.24
CA HIS A 92 -3.52 8.03 -6.92
C HIS A 92 -2.64 8.68 -5.86
N PHE A 93 -1.33 8.75 -6.10
CA PHE A 93 -0.41 9.41 -5.15
C PHE A 93 -0.75 10.88 -4.97
N ARG A 94 -1.07 11.58 -6.05
CA ARG A 94 -1.45 13.00 -5.96
C ARG A 94 -2.71 13.18 -5.13
N MET A 95 -3.69 12.29 -5.31
CA MET A 95 -4.93 12.33 -4.56
C MET A 95 -4.69 12.12 -3.06
N LEU A 96 -3.67 11.33 -2.71
CA LEU A 96 -3.29 11.11 -1.32
C LEU A 96 -2.44 12.23 -0.75
N GLY A 97 -2.09 13.23 -1.55
CA GLY A 97 -1.25 14.34 -1.10
C GLY A 97 0.23 14.01 -1.04
N ILE A 98 0.66 12.99 -1.74
CA ILE A 98 2.06 12.57 -1.78
C ILE A 98 2.71 13.18 -3.03
N PRO A 99 3.71 14.07 -2.88
CA PRO A 99 4.35 14.67 -4.04
C PRO A 99 5.16 13.62 -4.81
N LEU A 100 5.11 13.73 -6.14
CA LEU A 100 5.86 12.83 -7.00
C LEU A 100 7.18 13.48 -7.38
N SER A 101 8.26 12.72 -7.22
CA SER A 101 9.59 13.10 -7.67
C SER A 101 10.12 11.96 -8.53
N ASP A 102 11.33 12.12 -9.04
CA ASP A 102 11.95 11.09 -9.86
C ASP A 102 12.10 9.77 -9.10
N ASP A 103 12.21 9.82 -7.78
CA ASP A 103 12.34 8.64 -6.94
C ASP A 103 11.12 7.73 -7.02
N PHE A 104 9.97 8.28 -7.38
CA PHE A 104 8.74 7.50 -7.47
C PHE A 104 8.61 6.72 -8.78
N SER A 105 9.52 6.91 -9.71
CA SER A 105 9.44 6.22 -11.00
C SER A 105 9.45 4.71 -10.86
N ILE A 106 10.07 4.19 -9.81
CA ILE A 106 10.17 2.76 -9.56
C ILE A 106 8.78 2.11 -9.40
N PHE A 107 7.78 2.88 -8.95
CA PHE A 107 6.43 2.36 -8.76
C PHE A 107 5.62 2.27 -10.06
N PHE A 108 6.07 2.94 -11.12
CA PHE A 108 5.29 3.07 -12.35
C PHE A 108 5.95 2.42 -13.55
N ALA A 109 6.95 1.60 -13.30
CA ALA A 109 7.72 0.96 -14.36
C ALA A 109 6.94 -0.11 -15.15
#